data_34d94aaa342d81e54e3955f091314dc0
#
_entry.id   34d94aaa342d81e54e3955f091314dc0
#
_cell.length_a   1.000
_cell.length_b   1.000
_cell.length_c   1.000
_cell.angle_alpha   90.00
_cell.angle_beta   90.00
_cell.angle_gamma   90.00
#
_symmetry.space_group_name_H-M   'P 1'
#
loop_
_entity.id
_entity.type
_entity.pdbx_description
1 polymer ?
#
loop_
_entity_poly.entity_id
_entity_poly.type
_entity_poly.pdbx_seq_one_letter_code
_entity_poly.pdbx_strand_id
1 'polypeptide(L)'
;EDINLITILCAATESGLQAQDTRGDWHDIECNPGNITVNTGDMLQMCSNNYFPSTTHRVVNPRGDKINSARMSIPLFLHPNDDVKLSSIHTAGSYLHERLQEIGLK
;
A
#
# COMPACT_ATOMS: atom_id res chain seq x y z
N GLU A 1 -4.10 -2.65 -3.45
CA GLU A 1 -2.85 -3.13 -2.81
C GLU A 1 -1.65 -2.35 -3.35
N ASP A 2 -0.53 -2.41 -2.64
CA ASP A 2 0.73 -1.84 -3.07
C ASP A 2 1.60 -2.91 -3.72
N ILE A 3 2.33 -2.54 -4.79
CA ILE A 3 3.19 -3.48 -5.54
C ILE A 3 4.42 -3.89 -4.73
N ASN A 4 4.94 -2.99 -3.92
CA ASN A 4 6.21 -3.07 -3.20
C ASN A 4 6.22 -4.10 -2.04
N LEU A 5 7.29 -4.09 -1.26
CA LEU A 5 7.44 -4.99 -0.10
C LEU A 5 6.64 -4.47 1.11
N ILE A 6 6.95 -3.26 1.55
CA ILE A 6 6.33 -2.61 2.71
C ILE A 6 6.15 -1.12 2.40
N THR A 7 5.00 -0.58 2.75
CA THR A 7 4.75 0.87 2.70
C THR A 7 4.79 1.44 4.12
N ILE A 8 5.50 2.54 4.27
CA ILE A 8 5.58 3.31 5.52
C ILE A 8 4.94 4.67 5.26
N LEU A 9 3.92 5.01 6.02
CA LEU A 9 3.11 6.20 5.82
C LEU A 9 3.03 7.00 7.11
N CYS A 10 3.58 8.22 7.11
CA CYS A 10 3.31 9.19 8.17
C CYS A 10 1.84 9.62 8.11
N ALA A 11 1.31 10.07 9.24
CA ALA A 11 -0.06 10.55 9.31
C ALA A 11 -0.34 11.60 8.23
N ALA A 12 -1.42 11.39 7.48
CA ALA A 12 -1.87 12.37 6.49
C ALA A 12 -2.44 13.63 7.16
N THR A 13 -2.61 14.69 6.39
CA THR A 13 -3.18 15.97 6.89
C THR A 13 -4.68 15.86 7.19
N GLU A 14 -5.37 14.91 6.57
CA GLU A 14 -6.80 14.64 6.75
C GLU A 14 -7.08 13.14 6.79
N SER A 15 -8.17 12.74 7.43
CA SER A 15 -8.66 11.37 7.48
C SER A 15 -9.09 10.86 6.09
N GLY A 16 -9.43 9.61 5.97
CA GLY A 16 -9.98 9.01 4.76
C GLY A 16 -9.34 7.68 4.38
N LEU A 17 -8.17 7.34 4.91
CA LEU A 17 -7.56 6.04 4.67
C LEU A 17 -8.36 4.94 5.37
N GLN A 18 -8.69 3.90 4.62
CA GLN A 18 -9.34 2.68 5.12
C GLN A 18 -8.59 1.45 4.66
N ALA A 19 -8.51 0.46 5.52
CA ALA A 19 -7.97 -0.86 5.20
C ALA A 19 -9.07 -1.92 5.32
N GLN A 20 -9.01 -2.96 4.48
CA GLN A 20 -9.93 -4.07 4.49
C GLN A 20 -9.32 -5.25 5.26
N ASP A 21 -10.08 -5.84 6.16
CA ASP A 21 -9.67 -7.04 6.87
C ASP A 21 -9.92 -8.33 6.05
N THR A 22 -9.52 -9.46 6.59
CA THR A 22 -9.66 -10.76 5.91
C THR A 22 -11.12 -11.22 5.74
N ARG A 23 -12.07 -10.60 6.43
CA ARG A 23 -13.51 -10.86 6.29
C ARG A 23 -14.17 -9.95 5.25
N GLY A 24 -13.42 -8.96 4.74
CA GLY A 24 -13.92 -7.99 3.78
C GLY A 24 -14.47 -6.70 4.41
N ASP A 25 -14.37 -6.54 5.73
CA ASP A 25 -14.83 -5.34 6.43
C ASP A 25 -13.82 -4.21 6.32
N TRP A 26 -14.32 -2.98 6.14
CA TRP A 26 -13.48 -1.79 6.03
C TRP A 26 -13.34 -1.10 7.38
N HIS A 27 -12.11 -0.76 7.73
CA HIS A 27 -11.74 -0.08 8.96
C HIS A 27 -11.04 1.24 8.67
N ASP A 28 -11.45 2.30 9.37
CA ASP A 28 -10.77 3.58 9.30
C ASP A 28 -9.41 3.51 9.97
N ILE A 29 -8.40 4.07 9.30
CA ILE A 29 -7.04 4.19 9.83
C ILE A 29 -6.88 5.61 10.38
N GLU A 30 -6.58 5.70 11.66
CA GLU A 30 -6.39 6.99 12.33
C GLU A 30 -5.19 7.75 11.76
N CYS A 31 -5.39 9.06 11.55
CA CYS A 31 -4.34 9.96 11.06
C CYS A 31 -3.82 10.93 12.14
N ASN A 32 -3.74 10.47 13.38
CA ASN A 32 -3.25 11.30 14.48
C ASN A 32 -1.77 11.70 14.27
N PRO A 33 -1.39 12.96 14.52
CA PRO A 33 -0.01 13.39 14.39
C PRO A 33 0.95 12.49 15.20
N GLY A 34 2.08 12.12 14.58
CA GLY A 34 3.06 11.22 15.19
C GLY A 34 2.80 9.74 14.95
N ASN A 35 1.63 9.35 14.44
CA ASN A 35 1.37 7.97 14.05
C ASN A 35 2.07 7.63 12.73
N ILE A 36 2.56 6.40 12.66
CA ILE A 36 3.10 5.81 11.44
C ILE A 36 2.29 4.57 11.12
N THR A 37 1.70 4.54 9.92
CA THR A 37 1.01 3.35 9.40
C THR A 37 1.99 2.54 8.57
N VAL A 38 2.02 1.24 8.79
CA VAL A 38 2.83 0.30 8.00
C VAL A 38 1.91 -0.75 7.42
N ASN A 39 1.97 -0.94 6.09
CA ASN A 39 1.24 -2.01 5.43
C ASN A 39 2.14 -2.87 4.54
N THR A 40 1.75 -4.12 4.40
CA THR A 40 2.39 -5.10 3.52
C THR A 40 1.95 -4.88 2.08
N GLY A 41 2.85 -5.14 1.15
CA GLY A 41 2.59 -5.11 -0.29
C GLY A 41 2.67 -6.47 -0.95
N ASP A 42 2.46 -6.49 -2.27
CA ASP A 42 2.39 -7.72 -3.08
C ASP A 42 3.70 -8.50 -3.07
N MET A 43 4.85 -7.82 -3.07
CA MET A 43 6.15 -8.50 -3.03
C MET A 43 6.34 -9.26 -1.72
N LEU A 44 5.91 -8.71 -0.58
CA LEU A 44 5.98 -9.43 0.69
C LEU A 44 5.00 -10.61 0.72
N GLN A 45 3.81 -10.44 0.19
CA GLN A 45 2.85 -11.54 0.04
C GLN A 45 3.47 -12.69 -0.77
N MET A 46 4.09 -12.37 -1.90
CA MET A 46 4.70 -13.37 -2.77
C MET A 46 5.89 -14.08 -2.11
N CYS A 47 6.86 -13.35 -1.57
CA CYS A 47 8.07 -13.95 -1.00
C CYS A 47 7.83 -14.69 0.33
N SER A 48 6.74 -14.36 1.03
CA SER A 48 6.32 -15.07 2.25
C SER A 48 5.37 -16.23 1.98
N ASN A 49 5.13 -16.57 0.72
CA ASN A 49 4.18 -17.60 0.30
C ASN A 49 2.78 -17.36 0.92
N ASN A 50 2.27 -16.14 0.80
CA ASN A 50 0.99 -15.65 1.31
C ASN A 50 0.86 -15.64 2.86
N TYR A 51 1.96 -15.78 3.58
CA TYR A 51 1.92 -15.65 5.04
C TYR A 51 1.59 -14.22 5.47
N PHE A 52 2.17 -13.22 4.80
CA PHE A 52 1.83 -11.81 4.96
C PHE A 52 1.03 -11.34 3.74
N PRO A 53 -0.31 -11.32 3.80
CA PRO A 53 -1.12 -10.89 2.65
C PRO A 53 -0.94 -9.40 2.38
N SER A 54 -0.96 -9.04 1.09
CA SER A 54 -1.00 -7.63 0.68
C SER A 54 -2.30 -6.98 1.16
N THR A 55 -2.19 -5.82 1.80
CA THR A 55 -3.34 -5.18 2.44
C THR A 55 -4.13 -4.36 1.43
N THR A 56 -5.37 -4.76 1.19
CA THR A 56 -6.32 -3.97 0.40
C THR A 56 -6.68 -2.70 1.17
N HIS A 57 -6.52 -1.55 0.54
CA HIS A 57 -6.81 -0.27 1.17
C HIS A 57 -7.37 0.73 0.15
N ARG A 58 -7.99 1.78 0.66
CA ARG A 58 -8.56 2.85 -0.16
C ARG A 58 -8.53 4.18 0.58
N VAL A 59 -8.72 5.25 -0.16
CA VAL A 59 -8.99 6.57 0.41
C VAL A 59 -10.41 6.97 0.04
N VAL A 60 -11.22 7.28 1.06
CA VAL A 60 -12.58 7.79 0.86
C VAL A 60 -12.58 9.31 0.93
N ASN A 61 -13.37 9.94 0.07
CA ASN A 61 -13.50 11.40 0.05
C ASN A 61 -14.16 11.89 1.34
N PRO A 62 -13.72 13.03 1.88
CA PRO A 62 -14.35 13.64 3.04
C PRO A 62 -15.79 14.07 2.72
N ARG A 63 -16.59 14.17 3.78
CA ARG A 63 -18.00 14.61 3.71
C ARG A 63 -18.20 15.88 4.52
N GLY A 64 -19.34 16.54 4.29
CA GLY A 64 -19.72 17.74 5.03
C GLY A 64 -18.86 18.94 4.70
N ASP A 65 -18.47 19.69 5.71
CA ASP A 65 -17.66 20.91 5.60
C ASP A 65 -16.23 20.66 5.10
N LYS A 66 -15.73 19.45 5.19
CA LYS A 66 -14.38 19.04 4.73
C LYS A 66 -14.32 18.59 3.27
N ILE A 67 -15.42 18.61 2.53
CA ILE A 67 -15.50 18.12 1.15
C ILE A 67 -14.50 18.81 0.21
N ASN A 68 -14.13 20.05 0.49
CA ASN A 68 -13.19 20.85 -0.29
C ASN A 68 -11.80 20.96 0.37
N SER A 69 -11.54 20.22 1.44
CA SER A 69 -10.24 20.23 2.10
C SER A 69 -9.22 19.42 1.31
N ALA A 70 -8.04 20.00 1.07
CA ALA A 70 -6.93 19.28 0.47
C ALA A 70 -6.38 18.24 1.46
N ARG A 71 -6.06 17.04 0.95
CA ARG A 71 -5.41 15.99 1.71
C ARG A 71 -4.02 15.73 1.16
N MET A 72 -3.01 15.84 2.01
CA MET A 72 -1.64 15.48 1.68
C MET A 72 -1.26 14.17 2.37
N SER A 73 -0.62 13.29 1.62
CA SER A 73 -0.13 11.99 2.10
C SER A 73 1.20 11.70 1.40
N ILE A 74 2.21 11.29 2.17
CA ILE A 74 3.56 11.05 1.64
C ILE A 74 3.99 9.64 2.05
N PRO A 75 3.74 8.62 1.20
CA PRO A 75 4.18 7.26 1.45
C PRO A 75 5.65 7.06 1.08
N LEU A 76 6.33 6.20 1.83
CA LEU A 76 7.60 5.60 1.46
C LEU A 76 7.35 4.17 1.02
N PHE A 77 7.65 3.86 -0.22
CA PHE A 77 7.56 2.51 -0.79
C PHE A 77 8.91 1.82 -0.70
N LEU A 78 9.04 0.85 0.19
CA LEU A 78 10.25 0.05 0.32
C LEU A 78 10.20 -1.11 -0.67
N HIS A 79 11.22 -1.20 -1.53
CA HIS A 79 11.43 -2.30 -2.47
C HIS A 79 12.66 -3.11 -2.10
N PRO A 80 12.68 -4.44 -2.35
CA PRO A 80 13.92 -5.20 -2.40
C PRO A 80 14.79 -4.73 -3.57
N ASN A 81 16.07 -5.10 -3.58
CA ASN A 81 16.89 -4.95 -4.78
C ASN A 81 16.30 -5.78 -5.94
N ASP A 82 16.49 -5.32 -7.17
CA ASP A 82 15.87 -5.90 -8.37
C ASP A 82 16.15 -7.39 -8.58
N ASP A 83 17.31 -7.87 -8.15
CA ASP A 83 17.76 -9.25 -8.29
C ASP A 83 17.22 -10.20 -7.20
N VAL A 84 16.54 -9.68 -6.17
CA VAL A 84 15.98 -10.49 -5.09
C VAL A 84 14.83 -11.35 -5.63
N LYS A 85 14.92 -12.66 -5.41
CA LYS A 85 13.88 -13.60 -5.81
C LYS A 85 12.67 -13.50 -4.88
N LEU A 86 11.51 -13.28 -5.48
CA LEU A 86 10.21 -13.28 -4.78
C LEU A 86 9.53 -14.66 -4.88
N SER A 87 9.78 -15.37 -5.98
CA SER A 87 9.23 -16.70 -6.25
C SER A 87 10.14 -17.48 -7.21
N SER A 88 9.72 -18.65 -7.65
CA SER A 88 10.44 -19.41 -8.68
C SER A 88 10.48 -18.73 -10.05
N ILE A 89 9.56 -17.79 -10.32
CA ILE A 89 9.41 -17.15 -11.63
C ILE A 89 9.63 -15.62 -11.61
N HIS A 90 9.62 -14.99 -10.44
CA HIS A 90 9.76 -13.53 -10.31
C HIS A 90 10.94 -13.13 -9.43
N THR A 91 11.70 -12.14 -9.90
CA THR A 91 12.52 -11.26 -9.05
C THR A 91 11.73 -9.98 -8.74
N ALA A 92 12.20 -9.17 -7.79
CA ALA A 92 11.59 -7.88 -7.47
C ALA A 92 11.51 -6.98 -8.70
N GLY A 93 12.60 -6.89 -9.47
CA GLY A 93 12.65 -6.08 -10.69
C GLY A 93 11.71 -6.58 -11.78
N SER A 94 11.67 -7.90 -12.05
CA SER A 94 10.78 -8.44 -13.08
C SER A 94 9.30 -8.27 -12.71
N TYR A 95 8.94 -8.46 -11.45
CA TYR A 95 7.58 -8.26 -10.97
C TYR A 95 7.14 -6.79 -11.08
N LEU A 96 7.99 -5.87 -10.61
CA LEU A 96 7.72 -4.45 -10.73
C LEU A 96 7.51 -4.03 -12.19
N HIS A 97 8.37 -4.49 -13.10
CA HIS A 97 8.26 -4.18 -14.52
C HIS A 97 6.91 -4.66 -15.11
N GLU A 98 6.54 -5.90 -14.83
CA GLU A 98 5.27 -6.48 -15.28
C GLU A 98 4.07 -5.68 -14.77
N ARG A 99 4.05 -5.34 -13.46
CA ARG A 99 2.96 -4.55 -12.88
C ARG A 99 2.87 -3.15 -13.47
N LEU A 100 4.01 -2.48 -13.70
CA LEU A 100 4.03 -1.16 -14.32
C LEU A 100 3.53 -1.19 -15.77
N GLN A 101 3.80 -2.26 -16.52
CA GLN A 101 3.23 -2.45 -17.86
C GLN A 101 1.71 -2.62 -17.81
N GLU A 102 1.20 -3.45 -16.88
CA GLU A 102 -0.24 -3.69 -16.74
C GLU A 102 -1.03 -2.41 -16.43
N ILE A 103 -0.47 -1.51 -15.63
CA ILE A 103 -1.11 -0.24 -15.30
C ILE A 103 -0.77 0.90 -16.29
N GLY A 104 -0.04 0.61 -17.37
CA GLY A 104 0.24 1.55 -18.44
C GLY A 104 1.35 2.58 -18.16
N LEU A 105 2.21 2.33 -17.18
CA LEU A 105 3.34 3.23 -16.86
C LEU A 105 4.67 2.83 -17.52
N LYS A 106 4.71 1.73 -18.22
CA LYS A 106 5.84 1.26 -19.03
C LYS A 106 5.38 0.54 -20.27
#